data_c81ba5e5b5c1fd80fb3a504c45bc2997
#
_entry.id   c81ba5e5b5c1fd80fb3a504c45bc2997
#
_cell.length_a   1.000
_cell.length_b   1.000
_cell.length_c   1.000
_cell.angle_alpha   90.00
_cell.angle_beta   90.00
_cell.angle_gamma   90.00
#
_symmetry.space_group_name_H-M   'P 1'
#
loop_
_entity.id
_entity.type
_entity.pdbx_description
1 polymer ?
#
loop_
_entity_poly.entity_id
_entity_poly.type
_entity_poly.pdbx_seq_one_letter_code
_entity_poly.pdbx_strand_id
1 'polypeptide(L)'
;PEITEPYEGFHGMVFSDESTAAPFLLRARREGLRDFGACLSPMNAFEILQGIETLPLRMARHVANAQRIAEYLASHPMVERVLYPGLPSHPDHALARRLMPRGCGSVFSFELKGDRAAGRRFVEALRLFSHLANVGDARSLVIHPATTTHFRMDTSALAAAGIGEGTLRLSIGLEDPEDLVADLESAFRAAGRG
;
A
#
# COMPACT_ATOMS: atom_id res chain seq x y z
N PRO A 1 -18.77 -17.90 11.09
CA PRO A 1 -19.05 -19.32 10.91
C PRO A 1 -17.84 -20.20 11.24
N GLU A 2 -16.64 -19.83 10.80
CA GLU A 2 -15.42 -20.64 10.86
C GLU A 2 -15.03 -21.18 12.25
N ILE A 3 -15.47 -20.53 13.32
CA ILE A 3 -15.15 -20.89 14.70
C ILE A 3 -16.40 -21.06 15.58
N THR A 4 -17.59 -20.63 15.11
CA THR A 4 -18.84 -20.62 15.87
C THR A 4 -19.86 -21.62 15.37
N GLU A 5 -19.58 -22.33 14.28
CA GLU A 5 -20.43 -23.36 13.70
C GLU A 5 -19.74 -24.73 13.76
N PRO A 6 -20.52 -25.84 13.78
CA PRO A 6 -19.98 -27.19 13.76
C PRO A 6 -19.07 -27.41 12.53
N TYR A 7 -17.84 -27.87 12.76
CA TYR A 7 -16.89 -28.16 11.72
C TYR A 7 -16.79 -29.66 11.46
N GLU A 8 -17.23 -30.09 10.31
CA GLU A 8 -17.34 -31.51 9.95
C GLU A 8 -15.97 -32.23 9.95
N GLY A 9 -14.90 -31.55 9.49
CA GLY A 9 -13.53 -32.07 9.51
C GLY A 9 -12.99 -32.42 10.91
N PHE A 10 -13.67 -31.95 11.98
CA PHE A 10 -13.39 -32.28 13.38
C PHE A 10 -14.64 -32.84 14.08
N HIS A 11 -15.40 -33.70 13.37
CA HIS A 11 -16.55 -34.42 13.91
C HIS A 11 -17.62 -33.51 14.53
N GLY A 12 -17.87 -32.35 13.94
CA GLY A 12 -18.88 -31.40 14.40
C GLY A 12 -18.42 -30.52 15.57
N MET A 13 -17.12 -30.47 15.86
CA MET A 13 -16.58 -29.56 16.89
C MET A 13 -16.91 -28.11 16.58
N VAL A 14 -17.33 -27.36 17.63
CA VAL A 14 -17.47 -25.91 17.61
C VAL A 14 -16.30 -25.32 18.40
N PHE A 15 -15.38 -24.65 17.72
CA PHE A 15 -14.11 -24.17 18.34
C PHE A 15 -14.33 -23.13 19.43
N SER A 16 -15.40 -22.31 19.34
CA SER A 16 -15.78 -21.35 20.36
C SER A 16 -16.25 -22.03 21.66
N ASP A 17 -16.82 -23.22 21.59
CA ASP A 17 -17.29 -23.96 22.77
C ASP A 17 -16.11 -24.66 23.46
N GLU A 18 -15.14 -25.15 22.67
CA GLU A 18 -13.93 -25.79 23.18
C GLU A 18 -12.92 -24.79 23.80
N SER A 19 -12.92 -23.55 23.34
CA SER A 19 -12.06 -22.49 23.87
C SER A 19 -12.74 -21.14 23.78
N THR A 20 -13.23 -20.64 24.90
CA THR A 20 -13.84 -19.31 24.98
C THR A 20 -12.82 -18.18 24.87
N ALA A 21 -11.55 -18.43 25.25
CA ALA A 21 -10.50 -17.41 25.27
C ALA A 21 -9.80 -17.24 23.89
N ALA A 22 -9.57 -18.33 23.16
CA ALA A 22 -8.78 -18.31 21.94
C ALA A 22 -9.24 -19.36 20.89
N PRO A 23 -10.50 -19.32 20.44
CA PRO A 23 -11.05 -20.32 19.52
C PRO A 23 -10.35 -20.31 18.16
N PHE A 24 -9.98 -19.13 17.64
CA PHE A 24 -9.22 -18.99 16.40
C PHE A 24 -7.85 -19.67 16.52
N LEU A 25 -7.12 -19.44 17.62
CA LEU A 25 -5.80 -20.04 17.81
C LEU A 25 -5.91 -21.56 17.98
N LEU A 26 -6.96 -22.05 18.62
CA LEU A 26 -7.22 -23.48 18.75
C LEU A 26 -7.39 -24.13 17.37
N ARG A 27 -8.22 -23.54 16.51
CA ARG A 27 -8.40 -24.01 15.13
C ARG A 27 -7.12 -23.93 14.34
N ALA A 28 -6.42 -22.80 14.35
CA ALA A 28 -5.18 -22.61 13.64
C ALA A 28 -4.12 -23.66 14.00
N ARG A 29 -4.03 -24.04 15.29
CA ARG A 29 -3.10 -25.10 15.73
C ARG A 29 -3.55 -26.49 15.33
N ARG A 30 -4.84 -26.81 15.45
CA ARG A 30 -5.35 -28.17 15.20
C ARG A 30 -5.47 -28.48 13.72
N GLU A 31 -5.84 -27.53 12.90
CA GLU A 31 -6.01 -27.69 11.45
C GLU A 31 -4.78 -27.20 10.68
N GLY A 32 -4.46 -25.92 10.78
CA GLY A 32 -3.39 -25.33 9.97
C GLY A 32 -2.01 -25.84 10.35
N LEU A 33 -1.59 -25.64 11.61
CA LEU A 33 -0.24 -25.99 12.05
C LEU A 33 0.00 -27.50 12.01
N ARG A 34 -0.94 -28.30 12.48
CA ARG A 34 -0.80 -29.76 12.51
C ARG A 34 -0.66 -30.35 11.11
N ASP A 35 -1.48 -29.89 10.17
CA ASP A 35 -1.58 -30.52 8.84
C ASP A 35 -0.53 -29.98 7.88
N PHE A 36 -0.20 -28.69 7.94
CA PHE A 36 0.84 -28.07 7.10
C PHE A 36 2.22 -28.08 7.72
N GLY A 37 2.35 -28.21 9.04
CA GLY A 37 3.61 -28.24 9.75
C GLY A 37 4.42 -26.94 9.64
N ALA A 38 3.80 -25.83 9.23
CA ALA A 38 4.50 -24.56 9.03
C ALA A 38 5.07 -24.04 10.35
N CYS A 39 6.38 -23.88 10.39
CA CYS A 39 7.12 -23.38 11.56
C CYS A 39 8.13 -22.33 11.16
N LEU A 40 8.12 -21.19 11.85
CA LEU A 40 9.11 -20.16 11.63
C LEU A 40 10.49 -20.61 12.12
N SER A 41 11.51 -20.52 11.25
CA SER A 41 12.88 -20.84 11.66
C SER A 41 13.40 -19.81 12.67
N PRO A 42 14.32 -20.20 13.59
CA PRO A 42 14.92 -19.25 14.53
C PRO A 42 15.65 -18.09 13.84
N MET A 43 16.29 -18.33 12.69
CA MET A 43 16.97 -17.27 11.93
C MET A 43 15.96 -16.27 11.36
N ASN A 44 14.86 -16.75 10.75
CA ASN A 44 13.83 -15.85 10.23
C ASN A 44 13.16 -15.05 11.36
N ALA A 45 12.96 -15.67 12.53
CA ALA A 45 12.45 -14.97 13.71
C ALA A 45 13.40 -13.87 14.17
N PHE A 46 14.70 -14.12 14.19
CA PHE A 46 15.71 -13.14 14.52
C PHE A 46 15.72 -11.97 13.53
N GLU A 47 15.70 -12.23 12.22
CA GLU A 47 15.65 -11.18 11.19
C GLU A 47 14.38 -10.32 11.29
N ILE A 48 13.23 -10.93 11.56
CA ILE A 48 11.96 -10.19 11.77
C ILE A 48 12.07 -9.31 13.02
N LEU A 49 12.61 -9.81 14.12
CA LEU A 49 12.80 -9.04 15.35
C LEU A 49 13.72 -7.84 15.12
N GLN A 50 14.84 -8.03 14.41
CA GLN A 50 15.73 -6.92 14.03
C GLN A 50 14.99 -5.86 13.20
N GLY A 51 14.13 -6.28 12.26
CA GLY A 51 13.29 -5.38 11.48
C GLY A 51 12.28 -4.61 12.34
N ILE A 52 11.72 -5.24 13.37
CA ILE A 52 10.75 -4.62 14.28
C ILE A 52 11.42 -3.56 15.17
N GLU A 53 12.64 -3.78 15.64
CA GLU A 53 13.34 -2.83 16.50
C GLU A 53 13.49 -1.43 15.90
N THR A 54 13.71 -1.35 14.59
CA THR A 54 13.84 -0.07 13.86
C THR A 54 12.55 0.41 13.21
N LEU A 55 11.45 -0.36 13.28
CA LEU A 55 10.19 -0.03 12.61
C LEU A 55 9.63 1.34 12.98
N PRO A 56 9.61 1.77 14.25
CA PRO A 56 9.10 3.10 14.61
C PRO A 56 9.88 4.24 13.96
N LEU A 57 11.21 4.12 13.84
CA LEU A 57 12.06 5.11 13.20
C LEU A 57 11.78 5.18 11.69
N ARG A 58 11.69 4.02 11.04
CA ARG A 58 11.36 3.95 9.60
C ARG A 58 9.97 4.50 9.33
N MET A 59 8.97 4.14 10.14
CA MET A 59 7.61 4.62 9.95
C MET A 59 7.49 6.14 10.13
N ALA A 60 8.21 6.74 11.07
CA ALA A 60 8.25 8.19 11.22
C ALA A 60 8.78 8.88 9.95
N ARG A 61 9.85 8.34 9.36
CA ARG A 61 10.42 8.86 8.10
C ARG A 61 9.49 8.64 6.91
N HIS A 62 8.93 7.43 6.77
CA HIS A 62 7.95 7.11 5.72
C HIS A 62 6.77 8.08 5.72
N VAL A 63 6.18 8.32 6.89
CA VAL A 63 5.02 9.21 7.04
C VAL A 63 5.38 10.65 6.71
N ALA A 64 6.53 11.14 7.20
CA ALA A 64 6.99 12.49 6.92
C ALA A 64 7.24 12.70 5.41
N ASN A 65 7.91 11.74 4.77
CA ASN A 65 8.16 11.78 3.33
C ASN A 65 6.84 11.72 2.53
N ALA A 66 5.92 10.82 2.90
CA ALA A 66 4.63 10.69 2.22
C ALA A 66 3.82 11.98 2.30
N GLN A 67 3.78 12.63 3.47
CA GLN A 67 3.10 13.92 3.63
C GLN A 67 3.71 14.98 2.71
N ARG A 68 5.04 15.11 2.71
CA ARG A 68 5.78 16.07 1.86
C ARG A 68 5.52 15.83 0.37
N ILE A 69 5.56 14.57 -0.07
CA ILE A 69 5.29 14.22 -1.48
C ILE A 69 3.83 14.43 -1.84
N ALA A 70 2.89 14.10 -0.96
CA ALA A 70 1.46 14.32 -1.22
C ALA A 70 1.13 15.83 -1.35
N GLU A 71 1.72 16.67 -0.52
CA GLU A 71 1.58 18.14 -0.60
C GLU A 71 2.16 18.69 -1.90
N TYR A 72 3.35 18.24 -2.30
CA TYR A 72 3.95 18.60 -3.58
C TYR A 72 3.04 18.21 -4.75
N LEU A 73 2.58 16.96 -4.80
CA LEU A 73 1.69 16.48 -5.86
C LEU A 73 0.36 17.23 -5.90
N ALA A 74 -0.21 17.58 -4.75
CA ALA A 74 -1.48 18.32 -4.68
C ALA A 74 -1.38 19.74 -5.27
N SER A 75 -0.18 20.32 -5.33
CA SER A 75 0.07 21.62 -5.95
C SER A 75 0.53 21.54 -7.41
N HIS A 76 0.82 20.34 -7.93
CA HIS A 76 1.41 20.19 -9.26
C HIS A 76 0.36 20.32 -10.39
N PRO A 77 0.59 21.13 -11.45
CA PRO A 77 -0.41 21.42 -12.48
C PRO A 77 -0.85 20.21 -13.30
N MET A 78 0.00 19.18 -13.44
CA MET A 78 -0.32 17.94 -14.14
C MET A 78 -1.04 16.89 -13.25
N VAL A 79 -1.28 17.18 -11.98
CA VAL A 79 -2.04 16.32 -11.08
C VAL A 79 -3.48 16.81 -11.01
N GLU A 80 -4.43 15.90 -11.17
CA GLU A 80 -5.86 16.19 -11.05
C GLU A 80 -6.30 16.12 -9.59
N ARG A 81 -5.89 15.07 -8.88
CA ARG A 81 -6.18 14.86 -7.46
C ARG A 81 -5.18 13.95 -6.79
N VAL A 82 -5.06 14.06 -5.48
CA VAL A 82 -4.28 13.17 -4.62
C VAL A 82 -5.22 12.50 -3.62
N LEU A 83 -5.17 11.18 -3.54
CA LEU A 83 -5.99 10.37 -2.63
C LEU A 83 -5.17 9.98 -1.41
N TYR A 84 -4.91 10.93 -0.53
CA TYR A 84 -4.15 10.74 0.71
C TYR A 84 -4.87 11.39 1.90
N PRO A 85 -5.30 10.63 2.91
CA PRO A 85 -6.06 11.16 4.05
C PRO A 85 -5.30 12.16 4.92
N GLY A 86 -3.97 12.25 4.77
CA GLY A 86 -3.14 13.26 5.40
C GLY A 86 -3.35 14.67 4.85
N LEU A 87 -3.94 14.83 3.66
CA LEU A 87 -4.24 16.14 3.08
C LEU A 87 -5.59 16.68 3.57
N PRO A 88 -5.69 17.98 3.89
CA PRO A 88 -6.96 18.60 4.30
C PRO A 88 -8.08 18.51 3.27
N SER A 89 -7.74 18.36 1.98
CA SER A 89 -8.69 18.21 0.87
C SER A 89 -9.33 16.82 0.80
N HIS A 90 -8.82 15.82 1.51
CA HIS A 90 -9.39 14.48 1.50
C HIS A 90 -10.68 14.43 2.34
N PRO A 91 -11.76 13.80 1.84
CA PRO A 91 -13.06 13.76 2.55
C PRO A 91 -12.95 13.16 3.96
N ASP A 92 -12.10 12.17 4.15
CA ASP A 92 -11.91 11.48 5.44
C ASP A 92 -10.78 12.06 6.29
N HIS A 93 -10.26 13.26 5.97
CA HIS A 93 -9.13 13.85 6.71
C HIS A 93 -9.38 13.95 8.22
N ALA A 94 -10.56 14.42 8.63
CA ALA A 94 -10.92 14.58 10.03
C ALA A 94 -10.98 13.21 10.76
N LEU A 95 -11.53 12.19 10.09
CA LEU A 95 -11.57 10.83 10.60
C LEU A 95 -10.15 10.23 10.71
N ALA A 96 -9.34 10.42 9.69
CA ALA A 96 -7.95 9.94 9.66
C ALA A 96 -7.11 10.57 10.80
N ARG A 97 -7.23 11.84 11.03
CA ARG A 97 -6.55 12.51 12.15
C ARG A 97 -6.97 11.97 13.52
N ARG A 98 -8.22 11.56 13.67
CA ARG A 98 -8.72 10.95 14.91
C ARG A 98 -8.19 9.53 15.12
N LEU A 99 -8.20 8.72 14.07
CA LEU A 99 -7.81 7.30 14.13
C LEU A 99 -6.30 7.09 14.02
N MET A 100 -5.62 7.94 13.28
CA MET A 100 -4.19 7.87 12.97
C MET A 100 -3.47 9.19 13.32
N PRO A 101 -3.43 9.59 14.60
CA PRO A 101 -2.92 10.91 15.02
C PRO A 101 -1.43 11.13 14.71
N ARG A 102 -0.68 10.03 14.47
CA ARG A 102 0.75 10.08 14.15
C ARG A 102 1.03 10.09 12.65
N GLY A 103 0.00 10.12 11.80
CA GLY A 103 0.10 10.18 10.35
C GLY A 103 -0.57 9.02 9.62
N CYS A 104 -0.82 9.21 8.32
CA CYS A 104 -1.71 8.37 7.51
C CYS A 104 -0.97 7.28 6.70
N GLY A 105 0.21 6.87 7.15
CA GLY A 105 1.01 5.89 6.42
C GLY A 105 1.77 6.49 5.23
N SER A 106 2.28 5.62 4.36
CA SER A 106 3.15 6.02 3.25
C SER A 106 2.69 5.52 1.88
N VAL A 107 1.51 4.91 1.81
CA VAL A 107 0.93 4.41 0.56
C VAL A 107 -0.29 5.25 0.21
N PHE A 108 -0.28 5.79 -1.00
CA PHE A 108 -1.40 6.58 -1.51
C PHE A 108 -1.41 6.58 -3.04
N SER A 109 -2.46 7.15 -3.63
CA SER A 109 -2.60 7.27 -5.06
C SER A 109 -2.81 8.72 -5.47
N PHE A 110 -2.44 9.03 -6.71
CA PHE A 110 -2.80 10.29 -7.36
C PHE A 110 -3.24 10.04 -8.80
N GLU A 111 -4.00 10.98 -9.35
CA GLU A 111 -4.43 10.98 -10.75
C GLU A 111 -3.56 11.96 -11.55
N LEU A 112 -2.81 11.42 -12.51
CA LEU A 112 -2.12 12.21 -13.52
C LEU A 112 -3.12 12.67 -14.58
N LYS A 113 -3.09 13.95 -14.94
CA LYS A 113 -3.85 14.44 -16.10
C LYS A 113 -3.28 13.85 -17.39
N GLY A 114 -4.12 13.24 -18.18
CA GLY A 114 -3.76 12.58 -19.43
C GLY A 114 -4.35 11.18 -19.54
N ASP A 115 -3.88 10.47 -20.53
CA ASP A 115 -4.31 9.12 -20.86
C ASP A 115 -3.36 8.04 -20.26
N ARG A 116 -3.68 6.78 -20.54
CA ARG A 116 -2.87 5.62 -20.17
C ARG A 116 -1.42 5.73 -20.68
N ALA A 117 -1.19 6.33 -21.86
CA ALA A 117 0.14 6.50 -22.42
C ALA A 117 0.97 7.55 -21.65
N ALA A 118 0.34 8.61 -21.16
CA ALA A 118 0.98 9.60 -20.28
C ALA A 118 1.43 8.95 -18.95
N GLY A 119 0.56 8.15 -18.33
CA GLY A 119 0.90 7.39 -17.12
C GLY A 119 2.07 6.43 -17.32
N ARG A 120 2.12 5.76 -18.46
CA ARG A 120 3.23 4.88 -18.84
C ARG A 120 4.53 5.67 -18.99
N ARG A 121 4.54 6.76 -19.76
CA ARG A 121 5.73 7.62 -19.92
C ARG A 121 6.23 8.17 -18.59
N PHE A 122 5.29 8.54 -17.71
CA PHE A 122 5.63 8.98 -16.37
C PHE A 122 6.43 7.93 -15.61
N VAL A 123 5.91 6.71 -15.51
CA VAL A 123 6.58 5.61 -14.77
C VAL A 123 7.92 5.23 -15.40
N GLU A 124 7.99 5.14 -16.73
CA GLU A 124 9.22 4.79 -17.45
C GLU A 124 10.34 5.84 -17.30
N ALA A 125 10.02 7.07 -16.97
CA ALA A 125 10.98 8.15 -16.78
C ALA A 125 11.55 8.25 -15.36
N LEU A 126 10.90 7.62 -14.38
CA LEU A 126 11.38 7.58 -13.00
C LEU A 126 12.67 6.75 -12.89
N ARG A 127 13.59 7.20 -12.04
CA ARG A 127 14.89 6.57 -11.83
C ARG A 127 15.12 6.14 -10.37
N LEU A 128 14.57 6.90 -9.45
CA LEU A 128 14.69 6.63 -8.02
C LEU A 128 13.56 5.71 -7.54
N PHE A 129 12.34 5.94 -8.03
CA PHE A 129 11.21 5.05 -7.75
C PHE A 129 11.36 3.73 -8.48
N SER A 130 11.24 2.62 -7.75
CA SER A 130 11.21 1.28 -8.34
C SER A 130 9.81 0.95 -8.86
N HIS A 131 9.72 0.48 -10.10
CA HIS A 131 8.46 0.06 -10.71
C HIS A 131 8.10 -1.35 -10.26
N LEU A 132 7.44 -1.46 -9.13
CA LEU A 132 6.96 -2.75 -8.61
C LEU A 132 5.80 -2.58 -7.63
N ALA A 133 4.96 -3.63 -7.51
CA ALA A 133 3.81 -3.68 -6.63
C ALA A 133 4.17 -4.28 -5.27
N ASN A 134 4.57 -3.43 -4.32
CA ASN A 134 4.77 -3.80 -2.91
C ASN A 134 4.38 -2.62 -2.02
N VAL A 135 4.46 -2.78 -0.72
CA VAL A 135 4.22 -1.73 0.28
C VAL A 135 5.22 -1.85 1.43
N GLY A 136 5.63 -0.71 1.99
CA GLY A 136 6.50 -0.69 3.17
C GLY A 136 7.97 -1.02 2.92
N ASP A 137 8.40 -1.04 1.66
CA ASP A 137 9.81 -1.13 1.31
C ASP A 137 10.55 0.15 1.75
N ALA A 138 11.84 0.03 2.10
CA ALA A 138 12.70 1.17 2.39
C ALA A 138 12.89 2.08 1.16
N ARG A 139 12.70 1.53 -0.05
CA ARG A 139 12.70 2.26 -1.32
C ARG A 139 11.32 2.76 -1.67
N SER A 140 11.26 3.89 -2.34
CA SER A 140 10.03 4.38 -2.95
C SER A 140 9.64 3.54 -4.16
N LEU A 141 8.37 3.15 -4.21
CA LEU A 141 7.81 2.30 -5.24
C LEU A 141 6.68 3.01 -5.96
N VAL A 142 6.50 2.67 -7.23
CA VAL A 142 5.39 3.16 -8.07
C VAL A 142 4.78 2.04 -8.88
N ILE A 143 3.47 2.08 -9.04
CA ILE A 143 2.78 1.30 -10.08
C ILE A 143 1.77 2.18 -10.82
N HIS A 144 1.58 1.86 -12.10
CA HIS A 144 0.49 2.37 -12.92
C HIS A 144 -0.51 1.23 -13.16
N PRO A 145 -1.59 1.12 -12.38
CA PRO A 145 -2.49 -0.03 -12.43
C PRO A 145 -3.01 -0.35 -13.83
N ALA A 146 -3.37 0.67 -14.59
CA ALA A 146 -3.94 0.52 -15.94
C ALA A 146 -2.99 -0.19 -16.93
N THR A 147 -1.67 -0.15 -16.73
CA THR A 147 -0.69 -0.84 -17.59
C THR A 147 -0.03 -2.05 -16.93
N THR A 148 -0.33 -2.33 -15.66
CA THR A 148 0.30 -3.42 -14.89
C THR A 148 -0.72 -4.35 -14.27
N THR A 149 -1.12 -4.11 -13.02
CA THR A 149 -1.99 -5.01 -12.24
C THR A 149 -3.40 -5.16 -12.83
N HIS A 150 -3.87 -4.14 -13.57
CA HIS A 150 -5.22 -4.09 -14.15
C HIS A 150 -5.18 -3.96 -15.69
N PHE A 151 -4.08 -4.35 -16.35
CA PHE A 151 -3.88 -4.14 -17.79
C PHE A 151 -4.93 -4.80 -18.69
N ARG A 152 -5.62 -5.84 -18.19
CA ARG A 152 -6.70 -6.54 -18.91
C ARG A 152 -8.05 -5.86 -18.79
N MET A 153 -8.19 -4.86 -17.92
CA MET A 153 -9.42 -4.09 -17.77
C MET A 153 -9.52 -3.01 -18.85
N ASP A 154 -10.69 -2.88 -19.45
CA ASP A 154 -11.03 -1.73 -20.27
C ASP A 154 -11.32 -0.50 -19.40
N THR A 155 -11.54 0.65 -20.04
CA THR A 155 -11.79 1.93 -19.36
C THR A 155 -13.02 1.86 -18.45
N SER A 156 -14.06 1.12 -18.84
CA SER A 156 -15.30 1.01 -18.06
C SER A 156 -15.11 0.16 -16.80
N ALA A 157 -14.37 -0.95 -16.91
CA ALA A 157 -14.05 -1.81 -15.79
C ALA A 157 -13.10 -1.13 -14.80
N LEU A 158 -12.12 -0.36 -15.29
CA LEU A 158 -11.25 0.46 -14.43
C LEU A 158 -12.06 1.49 -13.65
N ALA A 159 -12.93 2.22 -14.34
CA ALA A 159 -13.80 3.24 -13.71
C ALA A 159 -14.71 2.61 -12.64
N ALA A 160 -15.31 1.44 -12.90
CA ALA A 160 -16.10 0.70 -11.92
C ALA A 160 -15.29 0.27 -10.69
N ALA A 161 -13.99 0.03 -10.85
CA ALA A 161 -13.06 -0.25 -9.76
C ALA A 161 -12.53 1.03 -9.06
N GLY A 162 -12.97 2.22 -9.47
CA GLY A 162 -12.50 3.49 -8.93
C GLY A 162 -11.09 3.88 -9.38
N ILE A 163 -10.60 3.28 -10.48
CA ILE A 163 -9.25 3.50 -11.02
C ILE A 163 -9.37 4.27 -12.33
N GLY A 164 -8.74 5.44 -12.41
CA GLY A 164 -8.60 6.19 -13.66
C GLY A 164 -7.47 5.64 -14.54
N GLU A 165 -7.47 6.02 -15.81
CA GLU A 165 -6.37 5.66 -16.72
C GLU A 165 -5.02 6.32 -16.35
N GLY A 166 -5.07 7.46 -15.65
CA GLY A 166 -3.91 8.17 -15.11
C GLY A 166 -3.61 7.87 -13.64
N THR A 167 -4.29 6.90 -13.01
CA THR A 167 -4.04 6.54 -11.62
C THR A 167 -2.64 5.98 -11.43
N LEU A 168 -1.89 6.58 -10.51
CA LEU A 168 -0.58 6.11 -10.06
C LEU A 168 -0.64 5.83 -8.55
N ARG A 169 -0.15 4.68 -8.11
CA ARG A 169 0.00 4.37 -6.70
C ARG A 169 1.46 4.45 -6.29
N LEU A 170 1.74 5.18 -5.23
CA LEU A 170 3.05 5.31 -4.62
C LEU A 170 3.11 4.56 -3.28
N SER A 171 4.26 3.98 -2.98
CA SER A 171 4.67 3.56 -1.65
C SER A 171 5.97 4.30 -1.34
N ILE A 172 5.89 5.33 -0.51
CA ILE A 172 7.01 6.24 -0.27
C ILE A 172 8.00 5.62 0.70
N GLY A 173 9.27 5.65 0.33
CA GLY A 173 10.39 5.10 1.07
C GLY A 173 11.07 6.08 2.02
N LEU A 174 12.35 5.80 2.30
CA LEU A 174 13.17 6.51 3.28
C LEU A 174 14.13 7.53 2.67
N GLU A 175 14.16 7.64 1.34
CA GLU A 175 15.03 8.52 0.58
C GLU A 175 14.88 9.99 1.02
N ASP A 176 15.79 10.84 0.58
CA ASP A 176 15.63 12.28 0.75
C ASP A 176 14.39 12.77 -0.02
N PRO A 177 13.46 13.51 0.62
CA PRO A 177 12.23 13.93 -0.03
C PRO A 177 12.46 14.88 -1.21
N GLU A 178 13.53 15.65 -1.21
CA GLU A 178 13.84 16.56 -2.33
C GLU A 178 14.38 15.78 -3.54
N ASP A 179 15.09 14.69 -3.33
CA ASP A 179 15.48 13.77 -4.40
C ASP A 179 14.24 13.07 -5.02
N LEU A 180 13.29 12.68 -4.18
CA LEU A 180 12.00 12.14 -4.66
C LEU A 180 11.22 13.16 -5.48
N VAL A 181 11.16 14.41 -5.03
CA VAL A 181 10.53 15.50 -5.78
C VAL A 181 11.24 15.73 -7.12
N ALA A 182 12.56 15.74 -7.16
CA ALA A 182 13.34 15.94 -8.39
C ALA A 182 13.09 14.81 -9.41
N ASP A 183 12.97 13.56 -8.94
CA ASP A 183 12.65 12.41 -9.79
C ASP A 183 11.23 12.51 -10.36
N LEU A 184 10.25 12.85 -9.52
CA LEU A 184 8.87 13.10 -9.95
C LEU A 184 8.77 14.24 -10.98
N GLU A 185 9.46 15.36 -10.76
CA GLU A 185 9.52 16.47 -11.72
C GLU A 185 10.08 16.03 -13.10
N SER A 186 11.09 15.16 -13.10
CA SER A 186 11.63 14.61 -14.33
C SER A 186 10.60 13.76 -15.06
N ALA A 187 9.83 12.96 -14.31
CA ALA A 187 8.76 12.12 -14.83
C ALA A 187 7.57 12.94 -15.39
N PHE A 188 7.18 14.02 -14.70
CA PHE A 188 6.15 14.94 -15.21
C PHE A 188 6.55 15.58 -16.56
N ARG A 189 7.81 16.01 -16.68
CA ARG A 189 8.31 16.54 -17.96
C ARG A 189 8.26 15.52 -19.10
N ALA A 190 8.50 14.25 -18.82
CA ALA A 190 8.40 13.18 -19.81
C ALA A 190 6.94 12.86 -20.17
N ALA A 191 6.04 12.85 -19.20
CA ALA A 191 4.61 12.62 -19.41
C ALA A 191 3.97 13.70 -20.31
N GLY A 192 4.38 14.96 -20.16
CA GLY A 192 3.85 16.11 -20.90
C GLY A 192 4.38 16.27 -22.34
N ARG A 193 5.26 15.41 -22.81
CA ARG A 193 5.85 15.48 -24.17
C ARG A 193 5.08 14.68 -25.24
N GLY A 194 3.84 14.37 -25.00
CA GLY A 194 3.01 13.59 -25.91
C GLY A 194 1.85 14.35 -26.53
#